data_db040c19910098c7c5cfe5677fb2c3f3
#
_entry.id   db040c19910098c7c5cfe5677fb2c3f3
#
_cell.length_a   1.000
_cell.length_b   1.000
_cell.length_c   1.000
_cell.angle_alpha   90.00
_cell.angle_beta   90.00
_cell.angle_gamma   90.00
#
_symmetry.space_group_name_H-M   'P 1'
#
loop_
_entity.id
_entity.type
_entity.pdbx_description
1 polymer ?
#
loop_
_entity_poly.entity_id
_entity_poly.type
_entity_poly.pdbx_seq_one_letter_code
_entity_poly.pdbx_strand_id
1 'polypeptide(L)'
;MRGPRVLTAALLSLASLSFSCASFAKSNAFASGRPMGVVQSDSLQELSGIAASRRNPGVLWVHNDSGDAPRVYAINEKAQLLGECNIQGATARDWEDIAVGPGPDPNRFYVYIGDIGDNAAKYPEIIVYRVPEPKVDAATPLGPMKIGPADAIRLTYPDGPRDAETLIVDPLTRDIYIISKRELVPKVYRAAYPQSWHAGLGSGATAQPTKLEQVTVMPFASFPTGGDVSPDGRRVIVRGMFSAAVWERPAGEPLWHTFSGKPKAIPVANEPQGEAICFDSKGVGYFTISEGKHPCLYYFAPAEPNAPKQ
;
A
#
# COMPACT_ATOMS: atom_id res chain seq x y z
N MET A 1 -27.63 -50.55 -51.51
CA MET A 1 -28.37 -50.30 -50.22
C MET A 1 -27.52 -49.47 -49.32
N ARG A 2 -27.89 -48.22 -49.10
CA ARG A 2 -27.12 -47.26 -48.29
C ARG A 2 -27.91 -47.06 -46.98
N GLY A 3 -27.31 -47.44 -45.84
CA GLY A 3 -27.90 -47.28 -44.50
C GLY A 3 -27.79 -45.84 -44.00
N PRO A 4 -28.67 -45.36 -43.10
CA PRO A 4 -28.72 -43.99 -42.64
C PRO A 4 -27.64 -43.70 -41.59
N ARG A 5 -27.00 -42.52 -41.73
CA ARG A 5 -26.07 -41.93 -40.77
C ARG A 5 -26.90 -41.25 -39.65
N VAL A 6 -26.70 -41.67 -38.43
CA VAL A 6 -27.25 -41.00 -37.24
C VAL A 6 -26.28 -39.86 -36.86
N LEU A 7 -26.74 -38.65 -36.94
CA LEU A 7 -26.05 -37.47 -36.35
C LEU A 7 -26.38 -37.38 -34.87
N THR A 8 -25.38 -37.58 -34.05
CA THR A 8 -25.50 -37.34 -32.60
C THR A 8 -25.18 -35.86 -32.33
N ALA A 9 -26.19 -35.09 -31.99
CA ALA A 9 -26.01 -33.69 -31.54
C ALA A 9 -25.55 -33.68 -30.09
N ALA A 10 -24.32 -33.17 -29.88
CA ALA A 10 -23.82 -32.91 -28.53
C ALA A 10 -24.35 -31.55 -28.05
N LEU A 11 -25.21 -31.55 -27.03
CA LEU A 11 -25.62 -30.36 -26.31
C LEU A 11 -24.47 -29.91 -25.43
N LEU A 12 -23.82 -28.79 -25.77
CA LEU A 12 -22.96 -28.05 -24.87
C LEU A 12 -23.84 -27.26 -23.91
N SER A 13 -23.88 -27.66 -22.65
CA SER A 13 -24.47 -26.87 -21.57
C SER A 13 -23.48 -25.73 -21.21
N LEU A 14 -23.80 -24.50 -21.58
CA LEU A 14 -23.15 -23.30 -21.02
C LEU A 14 -23.54 -23.19 -19.54
N ALA A 15 -22.65 -23.55 -18.64
CA ALA A 15 -22.76 -23.19 -17.24
C ALA A 15 -22.47 -21.69 -17.11
N SER A 16 -23.51 -20.89 -16.92
CA SER A 16 -23.39 -19.48 -16.56
C SER A 16 -22.78 -19.37 -15.16
N LEU A 17 -21.48 -19.08 -15.09
CA LEU A 17 -20.85 -18.64 -13.84
C LEU A 17 -21.40 -17.25 -13.51
N SER A 18 -22.40 -17.19 -12.63
CA SER A 18 -22.83 -15.98 -11.99
C SER A 18 -21.74 -15.56 -11.00
N PHE A 19 -20.90 -14.57 -11.39
CA PHE A 19 -20.06 -13.85 -10.45
C PHE A 19 -20.98 -13.10 -9.49
N SER A 20 -21.18 -13.68 -8.30
CA SER A 20 -21.81 -12.98 -7.19
C SER A 20 -20.85 -11.88 -6.75
N CYS A 21 -21.17 -10.63 -7.09
CA CYS A 21 -20.47 -9.47 -6.54
C CYS A 21 -20.66 -9.53 -5.03
N ALA A 22 -19.64 -9.93 -4.29
CA ALA A 22 -19.70 -10.00 -2.83
C ALA A 22 -19.92 -8.58 -2.30
N SER A 23 -21.15 -8.27 -1.92
CA SER A 23 -21.50 -7.02 -1.25
C SER A 23 -20.95 -7.11 0.17
N PHE A 24 -19.85 -6.41 0.44
CA PHE A 24 -19.32 -6.30 1.79
C PHE A 24 -20.29 -5.49 2.66
N ALA A 25 -20.46 -5.91 3.92
CA ALA A 25 -21.17 -5.12 4.89
C ALA A 25 -20.51 -3.73 5.03
N LYS A 26 -21.28 -2.65 4.87
CA LYS A 26 -20.76 -1.31 5.08
C LYS A 26 -20.34 -1.14 6.54
N SER A 27 -19.14 -0.63 6.75
CA SER A 27 -18.69 -0.21 8.07
C SER A 27 -19.22 1.20 8.34
N ASN A 28 -19.95 1.34 9.43
CA ASN A 28 -20.32 2.66 9.97
C ASN A 28 -19.19 3.21 10.88
N ALA A 29 -17.99 2.63 10.83
CA ALA A 29 -16.88 3.02 11.69
C ALA A 29 -16.24 4.36 11.29
N PHE A 30 -16.47 4.83 10.06
CA PHE A 30 -15.88 6.05 9.53
C PHE A 30 -16.95 6.95 8.91
N ALA A 31 -16.77 8.27 9.09
CA ALA A 31 -17.57 9.30 8.45
C ALA A 31 -17.20 9.42 6.96
N SER A 32 -18.00 10.18 6.21
CA SER A 32 -17.67 10.56 4.83
C SER A 32 -16.40 11.38 4.76
N GLY A 33 -15.66 11.25 3.67
CA GLY A 33 -14.40 11.96 3.46
C GLY A 33 -14.56 13.48 3.47
N ARG A 34 -13.73 14.16 4.22
CA ARG A 34 -13.64 15.62 4.27
C ARG A 34 -12.42 16.07 3.47
N PRO A 35 -12.55 16.98 2.49
CA PRO A 35 -11.39 17.54 1.79
C PRO A 35 -10.52 18.34 2.77
N MET A 36 -9.23 18.08 2.77
CA MET A 36 -8.24 18.71 3.64
C MET A 36 -7.47 19.83 2.94
N GLY A 37 -7.32 19.72 1.62
CA GLY A 37 -6.61 20.63 0.76
C GLY A 37 -6.22 19.98 -0.55
N VAL A 38 -5.66 20.78 -1.44
CA VAL A 38 -5.17 20.35 -2.76
C VAL A 38 -3.67 20.49 -2.79
N VAL A 39 -2.96 19.45 -3.23
CA VAL A 39 -1.51 19.49 -3.38
C VAL A 39 -1.14 20.44 -4.52
N GLN A 40 -0.57 21.59 -4.18
CA GLN A 40 -0.13 22.60 -5.14
C GLN A 40 1.35 22.36 -5.50
N SER A 41 1.61 21.35 -6.33
CA SER A 41 2.96 21.01 -6.77
C SER A 41 2.95 20.41 -8.17
N ASP A 42 3.72 21.00 -9.08
CA ASP A 42 3.95 20.43 -10.40
C ASP A 42 4.87 19.20 -10.38
N SER A 43 5.54 18.94 -9.25
CA SER A 43 6.38 17.75 -9.07
C SER A 43 5.63 16.54 -8.53
N LEU A 44 4.37 16.69 -8.12
CA LEU A 44 3.52 15.63 -7.53
C LEU A 44 2.28 15.44 -8.40
N GLN A 45 2.43 14.71 -9.50
CA GLN A 45 1.35 14.47 -10.47
C GLN A 45 0.93 13.01 -10.58
N GLU A 46 1.80 12.09 -10.19
CA GLU A 46 1.61 10.65 -10.26
C GLU A 46 1.68 10.04 -8.85
N LEU A 47 0.91 10.64 -7.90
CA LEU A 47 0.93 10.21 -6.50
C LEU A 47 0.42 8.77 -6.35
N SER A 48 1.32 7.84 -5.99
CA SER A 48 1.01 6.42 -5.83
C SER A 48 0.93 6.01 -4.35
N GLY A 49 1.81 6.51 -3.48
CA GLY A 49 1.85 6.10 -2.08
C GLY A 49 1.67 7.25 -1.09
N ILE A 50 1.09 6.95 0.10
CA ILE A 50 0.97 7.86 1.24
C ILE A 50 1.18 7.12 2.56
N ALA A 51 1.93 7.71 3.48
CA ALA A 51 2.11 7.18 4.85
C ALA A 51 2.17 8.30 5.88
N ALA A 52 1.43 8.15 6.98
CA ALA A 52 1.52 9.12 8.07
C ALA A 52 2.83 8.93 8.87
N SER A 53 3.54 10.04 9.08
CA SER A 53 4.74 10.07 9.92
C SER A 53 4.44 9.53 11.32
N ARG A 54 5.34 8.73 11.87
CA ARG A 54 5.29 8.28 13.27
C ARG A 54 6.15 9.17 14.17
N ARG A 55 7.10 9.90 13.59
CA ARG A 55 8.02 10.78 14.28
C ARG A 55 7.56 12.24 14.29
N ASN A 56 6.89 12.69 13.24
CA ASN A 56 6.59 14.09 12.98
C ASN A 56 5.07 14.31 12.94
N PRO A 57 4.44 14.79 14.03
CA PRO A 57 3.00 14.98 14.04
C PRO A 57 2.52 15.90 12.91
N GLY A 58 1.45 15.49 12.20
CA GLY A 58 0.85 16.27 11.12
C GLY A 58 1.61 16.23 9.78
N VAL A 59 2.62 15.36 9.65
CA VAL A 59 3.36 15.12 8.40
C VAL A 59 2.90 13.81 7.75
N LEU A 60 2.74 13.86 6.43
CA LEU A 60 2.48 12.71 5.57
C LEU A 60 3.63 12.61 4.56
N TRP A 61 4.14 11.40 4.37
CA TRP A 61 5.10 11.06 3.34
C TRP A 61 4.37 10.58 2.10
N VAL A 62 4.75 11.10 0.94
CA VAL A 62 4.20 10.71 -0.36
C VAL A 62 5.31 10.56 -1.38
N HIS A 63 5.05 9.83 -2.46
CA HIS A 63 5.93 9.74 -3.62
C HIS A 63 5.11 9.65 -4.91
N ASN A 64 5.76 9.91 -6.03
CA ASN A 64 5.20 9.59 -7.35
C ASN A 64 5.48 8.12 -7.71
N ASP A 65 4.68 7.60 -8.63
CA ASP A 65 4.87 6.36 -9.36
C ASP A 65 6.14 6.39 -10.24
N SER A 66 6.24 5.48 -11.17
CA SER A 66 7.35 5.33 -12.12
C SER A 66 7.66 6.62 -12.90
N GLY A 67 8.94 6.79 -13.26
CA GLY A 67 9.39 7.94 -14.04
C GLY A 67 9.86 9.15 -13.25
N ASP A 68 9.70 9.18 -11.93
CA ASP A 68 10.31 10.19 -11.07
C ASP A 68 11.74 9.78 -10.63
N ALA A 69 12.46 10.75 -10.04
CA ALA A 69 13.72 10.48 -9.35
C ALA A 69 13.46 9.73 -8.02
N PRO A 70 14.47 9.03 -7.46
CA PRO A 70 14.32 8.33 -6.18
C PRO A 70 14.20 9.34 -5.02
N ARG A 71 13.00 9.84 -4.80
CA ARG A 71 12.68 10.84 -3.79
C ARG A 71 11.29 10.65 -3.20
N VAL A 72 11.13 11.04 -1.95
CA VAL A 72 9.86 11.16 -1.28
C VAL A 72 9.61 12.61 -0.93
N TYR A 73 8.35 12.97 -0.74
CA TYR A 73 7.95 14.32 -0.38
C TYR A 73 7.26 14.30 0.97
N ALA A 74 7.48 15.36 1.74
CA ALA A 74 6.72 15.64 2.95
C ALA A 74 5.61 16.63 2.62
N ILE A 75 4.37 16.29 2.93
CA ILE A 75 3.23 17.20 2.93
C ILE A 75 2.64 17.25 4.34
N ASN A 76 1.91 18.31 4.67
CA ASN A 76 1.15 18.34 5.91
C ASN A 76 -0.30 17.88 5.69
N GLU A 77 -1.06 17.74 6.77
CA GLU A 77 -2.47 17.32 6.74
C GLU A 77 -3.40 18.33 6.03
N LYS A 78 -2.89 19.48 5.58
CA LYS A 78 -3.59 20.45 4.73
C LYS A 78 -3.17 20.36 3.27
N ALA A 79 -2.47 19.28 2.89
CA ALA A 79 -1.91 19.05 1.56
C ALA A 79 -0.85 20.09 1.11
N GLN A 80 -0.26 20.83 2.04
CA GLN A 80 0.79 21.78 1.71
C GLN A 80 2.12 21.03 1.60
N LEU A 81 2.84 21.21 0.49
CA LEU A 81 4.19 20.68 0.31
C LEU A 81 5.14 21.33 1.30
N LEU A 82 5.80 20.50 2.12
CA LEU A 82 6.83 20.92 3.05
C LEU A 82 8.22 20.88 2.42
N GLY A 83 8.48 19.86 1.60
CA GLY A 83 9.75 19.70 0.89
C GLY A 83 9.95 18.31 0.32
N GLU A 84 11.09 18.12 -0.33
CA GLU A 84 11.49 16.86 -0.94
C GLU A 84 12.73 16.26 -0.27
N CYS A 85 12.79 14.93 -0.24
CA CYS A 85 13.89 14.16 0.31
C CYS A 85 14.40 13.17 -0.75
N ASN A 86 15.58 13.44 -1.30
CA ASN A 86 16.24 12.55 -2.24
C ASN A 86 16.85 11.35 -1.50
N ILE A 87 16.49 10.15 -1.91
CA ILE A 87 16.91 8.89 -1.28
C ILE A 87 18.23 8.44 -1.86
N GLN A 88 19.32 8.64 -1.13
CA GLN A 88 20.65 8.26 -1.59
C GLN A 88 20.80 6.74 -1.65
N GLY A 89 21.38 6.22 -2.73
CA GLY A 89 21.59 4.80 -2.95
C GLY A 89 20.35 4.03 -3.41
N ALA A 90 19.23 4.71 -3.64
CA ALA A 90 18.06 4.12 -4.26
C ALA A 90 18.01 4.41 -5.77
N THR A 91 17.26 3.60 -6.49
CA THR A 91 16.74 3.87 -7.85
C THR A 91 15.23 3.92 -7.78
N ALA A 92 14.58 4.54 -8.76
CA ALA A 92 13.14 4.50 -8.91
C ALA A 92 12.84 3.85 -10.25
N ARG A 93 12.53 2.55 -10.21
CA ARG A 93 12.14 1.78 -11.38
C ARG A 93 10.62 1.82 -11.56
N ASP A 94 9.92 1.45 -10.49
CA ASP A 94 8.46 1.33 -10.46
C ASP A 94 8.00 1.38 -8.99
N TRP A 95 8.02 2.59 -8.39
CA TRP A 95 7.64 2.81 -7.00
C TRP A 95 6.13 2.86 -6.88
N GLU A 96 5.55 2.03 -6.02
CA GLU A 96 4.11 1.86 -5.93
C GLU A 96 3.52 2.29 -4.59
N ASP A 97 4.17 1.96 -3.48
CA ASP A 97 3.62 2.26 -2.15
C ASP A 97 4.71 2.63 -1.15
N ILE A 98 4.31 3.28 -0.07
CA ILE A 98 5.17 3.77 1.01
C ILE A 98 4.58 3.41 2.36
N ALA A 99 5.43 3.00 3.30
CA ALA A 99 5.01 2.73 4.67
C ALA A 99 5.94 3.40 5.69
N VAL A 100 5.42 3.67 6.88
CA VAL A 100 6.23 4.10 8.03
C VAL A 100 6.08 3.08 9.14
N GLY A 101 7.19 2.49 9.57
CA GLY A 101 7.19 1.43 10.57
C GLY A 101 8.49 1.34 11.36
N PRO A 102 8.57 0.39 12.32
CA PRO A 102 9.80 0.10 13.05
C PRO A 102 10.84 -0.55 12.12
N GLY A 103 12.10 -0.48 12.51
CA GLY A 103 13.19 -1.06 11.76
C GLY A 103 14.28 -1.66 12.66
N PRO A 104 15.54 -1.74 12.21
CA PRO A 104 16.63 -2.37 12.97
C PRO A 104 16.89 -1.70 14.32
N ASP A 105 16.86 -0.37 14.37
CA ASP A 105 16.98 0.35 15.63
C ASP A 105 15.58 0.50 16.26
N PRO A 106 15.32 -0.09 17.43
CA PRO A 106 14.02 -0.05 18.09
C PRO A 106 13.60 1.36 18.56
N ASN A 107 14.53 2.31 18.60
CA ASN A 107 14.28 3.68 19.00
C ASN A 107 13.97 4.62 17.83
N ARG A 108 13.85 4.07 16.61
CA ARG A 108 13.62 4.84 15.39
C ARG A 108 12.48 4.25 14.57
N PHE A 109 11.77 5.16 13.91
CA PHE A 109 10.91 4.81 12.79
C PHE A 109 11.68 4.95 11.49
N TYR A 110 11.19 4.27 10.47
CA TYR A 110 11.77 4.22 9.15
C TYR A 110 10.69 4.43 8.10
N VAL A 111 11.07 5.11 7.04
CA VAL A 111 10.27 5.18 5.81
C VAL A 111 10.71 4.01 4.92
N TYR A 112 9.75 3.23 4.47
CA TYR A 112 9.89 2.12 3.54
C TYR A 112 9.25 2.51 2.22
N ILE A 113 9.94 2.30 1.11
CA ILE A 113 9.49 2.62 -0.23
C ILE A 113 9.53 1.35 -1.07
N GLY A 114 8.41 0.98 -1.68
CA GLY A 114 8.27 -0.22 -2.48
C GLY A 114 8.56 0.01 -3.95
N ASP A 115 9.73 -0.37 -4.45
CA ASP A 115 10.05 -0.52 -5.87
C ASP A 115 9.58 -1.92 -6.30
N ILE A 116 8.24 -2.10 -6.36
CA ILE A 116 7.54 -3.38 -6.41
C ILE A 116 6.64 -3.56 -7.62
N GLY A 117 6.44 -2.51 -8.42
CA GLY A 117 5.68 -2.56 -9.66
C GLY A 117 6.39 -3.39 -10.74
N ASP A 118 5.59 -4.14 -11.50
CA ASP A 118 6.05 -4.94 -12.63
C ASP A 118 4.85 -5.33 -13.52
N ASN A 119 4.28 -4.35 -14.19
CA ASN A 119 3.13 -4.50 -15.08
C ASN A 119 3.27 -5.65 -16.10
N ALA A 120 4.49 -5.99 -16.47
CA ALA A 120 4.80 -7.03 -17.44
C ALA A 120 5.25 -8.36 -16.79
N ALA A 121 5.31 -8.44 -15.47
CA ALA A 121 5.77 -9.61 -14.70
C ALA A 121 7.11 -10.16 -15.22
N LYS A 122 8.11 -9.30 -15.39
CA LYS A 122 9.40 -9.62 -16.02
C LYS A 122 10.60 -9.53 -15.07
N TYR A 123 10.46 -8.81 -13.95
CA TYR A 123 11.58 -8.59 -13.05
C TYR A 123 11.74 -9.78 -12.08
N PRO A 124 12.93 -10.39 -12.01
CA PRO A 124 13.17 -11.54 -11.14
C PRO A 124 13.11 -11.19 -9.66
N GLU A 125 13.24 -9.91 -9.33
CA GLU A 125 13.23 -9.39 -7.97
C GLU A 125 12.62 -7.99 -7.89
N ILE A 126 12.08 -7.70 -6.71
CA ILE A 126 11.60 -6.39 -6.29
C ILE A 126 12.47 -5.86 -5.16
N ILE A 127 12.39 -4.57 -4.88
CA ILE A 127 13.22 -3.94 -3.85
C ILE A 127 12.33 -3.11 -2.93
N VAL A 128 12.54 -3.26 -1.63
CA VAL A 128 12.00 -2.32 -0.63
C VAL A 128 13.17 -1.51 -0.09
N TYR A 129 13.17 -0.21 -0.35
CA TYR A 129 14.13 0.71 0.24
C TYR A 129 13.68 1.11 1.63
N ARG A 130 14.64 1.26 2.55
CA ARG A 130 14.38 1.68 3.93
C ARG A 130 15.38 2.74 4.35
N VAL A 131 14.88 3.86 4.87
CA VAL A 131 15.72 4.93 5.46
C VAL A 131 15.18 5.31 6.84
N PRO A 132 16.05 5.72 7.80
CA PRO A 132 15.56 6.32 9.02
C PRO A 132 14.65 7.50 8.75
N GLU A 133 13.48 7.56 9.40
CA GLU A 133 12.53 8.63 9.19
C GLU A 133 13.15 9.97 9.60
N PRO A 134 13.28 10.95 8.67
CA PRO A 134 13.90 12.23 8.97
C PRO A 134 13.00 13.07 9.87
N LYS A 135 13.61 14.01 10.60
CA LYS A 135 12.87 14.99 11.38
C LYS A 135 12.38 16.12 10.48
N VAL A 136 11.09 16.38 10.52
CA VAL A 136 10.39 17.42 9.75
C VAL A 136 9.42 18.15 10.67
N ASP A 137 9.19 19.42 10.44
CA ASP A 137 8.17 20.21 11.12
C ASP A 137 7.01 20.47 10.15
N ALA A 138 5.80 20.11 10.53
CA ALA A 138 4.59 20.28 9.72
C ALA A 138 4.24 21.77 9.44
N ALA A 139 4.80 22.70 10.18
CA ALA A 139 4.58 24.15 10.04
C ALA A 139 5.68 24.85 9.25
N THR A 140 6.81 24.19 8.98
CA THR A 140 7.99 24.84 8.40
C THR A 140 8.39 24.18 7.08
N PRO A 141 8.40 24.91 5.96
CA PRO A 141 8.93 24.40 4.70
C PRO A 141 10.38 23.94 4.84
N LEU A 142 10.69 22.81 4.21
CA LEU A 142 12.03 22.25 4.13
C LEU A 142 12.70 22.69 2.83
N GLY A 143 14.01 22.94 2.89
CA GLY A 143 14.85 22.90 1.69
C GLY A 143 15.00 21.46 1.18
N PRO A 144 15.53 21.26 -0.03
CA PRO A 144 15.85 19.93 -0.55
C PRO A 144 16.76 19.15 0.41
N MET A 145 16.34 17.94 0.81
CA MET A 145 17.12 17.07 1.69
C MET A 145 17.69 15.88 0.92
N LYS A 146 18.81 15.35 1.43
CA LYS A 146 19.34 14.05 1.04
C LYS A 146 19.31 13.14 2.25
N ILE A 147 18.70 11.99 2.15
CA ILE A 147 18.62 11.00 3.23
C ILE A 147 19.14 9.66 2.75
N GLY A 148 19.76 8.93 3.64
CA GLY A 148 20.39 7.65 3.32
C GLY A 148 21.88 7.61 3.69
N PRO A 149 22.64 6.61 3.19
CA PRO A 149 22.21 5.67 2.14
C PRO A 149 21.03 4.79 2.60
N ALA A 150 20.14 4.47 1.66
CA ALA A 150 19.05 3.57 1.92
C ALA A 150 19.53 2.14 2.10
N ASP A 151 18.92 1.40 3.03
CA ASP A 151 18.99 -0.05 3.01
C ASP A 151 18.15 -0.56 1.83
N ALA A 152 18.75 -1.34 0.93
CA ALA A 152 18.06 -2.01 -0.16
C ALA A 152 17.75 -3.46 0.25
N ILE A 153 16.47 -3.75 0.48
CA ILE A 153 15.95 -5.08 0.83
C ILE A 153 15.46 -5.71 -0.48
N ARG A 154 16.25 -6.63 -1.04
CA ARG A 154 15.93 -7.34 -2.28
C ARG A 154 15.05 -8.55 -1.97
N LEU A 155 13.96 -8.71 -2.69
CA LEU A 155 12.94 -9.73 -2.46
C LEU A 155 12.64 -10.48 -3.75
N THR A 156 12.38 -11.79 -3.64
CA THR A 156 11.96 -12.64 -4.78
C THR A 156 10.67 -13.36 -4.45
N TYR A 157 9.76 -13.43 -5.42
CA TYR A 157 8.55 -14.21 -5.27
C TYR A 157 8.82 -15.71 -5.39
N PRO A 158 8.12 -16.57 -4.61
CA PRO A 158 8.32 -18.02 -4.64
C PRO A 158 7.81 -18.67 -5.93
N ASP A 159 6.91 -17.99 -6.63
CA ASP A 159 6.11 -18.48 -7.76
C ASP A 159 6.21 -17.58 -9.01
N GLY A 160 7.32 -16.84 -9.14
CA GLY A 160 7.68 -16.03 -10.31
C GLY A 160 7.27 -14.56 -10.21
N PRO A 161 7.79 -13.73 -11.13
CA PRO A 161 7.56 -12.29 -11.17
C PRO A 161 6.08 -11.93 -11.23
N ARG A 162 5.71 -10.78 -10.67
CA ARG A 162 4.34 -10.25 -10.67
C ARG A 162 4.30 -8.77 -10.33
N ASP A 163 3.21 -8.16 -10.70
CA ASP A 163 2.85 -6.82 -10.36
C ASP A 163 2.29 -6.73 -8.93
N ALA A 164 2.70 -5.71 -8.18
CA ALA A 164 2.22 -5.45 -6.83
C ALA A 164 2.23 -3.95 -6.54
N GLU A 165 1.21 -3.47 -5.84
CA GLU A 165 1.04 -2.06 -5.52
C GLU A 165 0.66 -1.81 -4.05
N THR A 166 0.97 -2.74 -3.16
CA THR A 166 0.68 -2.54 -1.74
C THR A 166 1.83 -3.04 -0.89
N LEU A 167 2.36 -2.14 -0.05
CA LEU A 167 3.45 -2.39 0.88
C LEU A 167 2.97 -2.13 2.31
N ILE A 168 3.04 -3.14 3.17
CA ILE A 168 2.70 -3.01 4.59
C ILE A 168 3.87 -3.45 5.45
N VAL A 169 4.18 -2.68 6.49
CA VAL A 169 5.19 -3.02 7.52
C VAL A 169 4.49 -3.23 8.85
N ASP A 170 4.50 -4.47 9.35
CA ASP A 170 3.85 -4.79 10.62
C ASP A 170 4.55 -4.08 11.81
N PRO A 171 3.87 -3.19 12.53
CA PRO A 171 4.46 -2.47 13.65
C PRO A 171 4.84 -3.37 14.82
N LEU A 172 4.29 -4.59 14.90
CA LEU A 172 4.53 -5.52 16.00
C LEU A 172 5.68 -6.49 15.71
N THR A 173 5.80 -6.98 14.48
CA THR A 173 6.79 -8.00 14.11
C THR A 173 7.92 -7.47 13.23
N ARG A 174 7.76 -6.32 12.60
CA ARG A 174 8.66 -5.73 11.58
C ARG A 174 8.69 -6.54 10.28
N ASP A 175 7.76 -7.45 10.10
CA ASP A 175 7.61 -8.17 8.84
C ASP A 175 7.15 -7.21 7.75
N ILE A 176 7.64 -7.43 6.53
CA ILE A 176 7.20 -6.71 5.35
C ILE A 176 6.20 -7.58 4.60
N TYR A 177 5.06 -7.00 4.21
CA TYR A 177 4.04 -7.64 3.39
C TYR A 177 3.90 -6.92 2.07
N ILE A 178 3.81 -7.71 0.99
CA ILE A 178 3.56 -7.24 -0.37
C ILE A 178 2.26 -7.91 -0.84
N ILE A 179 1.34 -7.11 -1.40
CA ILE A 179 0.07 -7.62 -1.94
C ILE A 179 0.07 -7.39 -3.46
N SER A 180 -0.15 -8.47 -4.19
CA SER A 180 -0.16 -8.43 -5.66
C SER A 180 -1.40 -7.75 -6.22
N LYS A 181 -1.30 -7.17 -7.43
CA LYS A 181 -2.38 -6.38 -8.04
C LYS A 181 -3.21 -7.17 -9.05
N ARG A 182 -2.61 -7.81 -10.02
CA ARG A 182 -3.31 -8.25 -11.25
C ARG A 182 -3.91 -9.65 -11.22
N GLU A 183 -3.93 -10.32 -10.09
CA GLU A 183 -4.60 -11.61 -9.94
C GLU A 183 -6.09 -11.45 -9.63
N LEU A 184 -6.92 -12.45 -10.03
CA LEU A 184 -8.35 -12.50 -9.67
C LEU A 184 -8.58 -12.48 -8.16
N VAL A 185 -7.66 -13.09 -7.42
CA VAL A 185 -7.61 -13.02 -5.96
C VAL A 185 -6.20 -12.59 -5.58
N PRO A 186 -6.01 -11.37 -5.06
CA PRO A 186 -4.70 -10.88 -4.68
C PRO A 186 -3.99 -11.80 -3.69
N LYS A 187 -2.72 -12.05 -3.92
CA LYS A 187 -1.87 -12.85 -3.04
C LYS A 187 -1.13 -11.95 -2.06
N VAL A 188 -0.97 -12.44 -0.85
CA VAL A 188 -0.23 -11.77 0.21
C VAL A 188 1.08 -12.51 0.44
N TYR A 189 2.17 -11.78 0.29
CA TYR A 189 3.53 -12.27 0.49
C TYR A 189 4.15 -11.62 1.70
N ARG A 190 5.00 -12.37 2.40
CA ARG A 190 5.69 -11.94 3.61
C ARG A 190 7.19 -12.09 3.45
N ALA A 191 7.94 -11.05 3.84
CA ALA A 191 9.35 -11.15 4.20
C ALA A 191 9.47 -11.04 5.72
N ALA A 192 9.77 -12.15 6.38
CA ALA A 192 9.91 -12.19 7.83
C ALA A 192 11.10 -11.32 8.30
N TYR A 193 10.98 -10.66 9.45
CA TYR A 193 12.09 -9.97 10.08
C TYR A 193 13.01 -10.98 10.82
N PRO A 194 14.35 -10.81 10.78
CA PRO A 194 15.08 -9.75 10.09
C PRO A 194 15.27 -10.02 8.59
N GLN A 195 14.99 -9.03 7.77
CA GLN A 195 15.29 -9.10 6.34
C GLN A 195 16.76 -8.81 6.09
N SER A 196 17.34 -9.49 5.08
CA SER A 196 18.68 -9.15 4.56
C SER A 196 18.63 -7.83 3.80
N TRP A 197 19.65 -6.98 3.97
CA TRP A 197 19.70 -5.67 3.34
C TRP A 197 21.13 -5.27 2.98
N HIS A 198 21.26 -4.28 2.10
CA HIS A 198 22.54 -3.66 1.70
C HIS A 198 22.45 -2.15 1.84
N ALA A 199 23.57 -1.50 2.17
CA ALA A 199 23.67 -0.04 2.15
C ALA A 199 23.77 0.45 0.69
N GLY A 200 22.64 0.81 0.09
CA GLY A 200 22.54 1.26 -1.30
C GLY A 200 22.79 0.16 -2.35
N LEU A 201 22.40 0.40 -3.59
CA LEU A 201 22.61 -0.55 -4.70
C LEU A 201 24.05 -0.62 -5.20
N GLY A 202 24.96 0.26 -4.71
CA GLY A 202 26.34 0.38 -5.18
C GLY A 202 27.41 -0.33 -4.33
N SER A 203 27.07 -0.87 -3.19
CA SER A 203 28.04 -1.42 -2.24
C SER A 203 28.32 -2.90 -2.50
N GLY A 204 28.87 -3.31 -3.59
CA GLY A 204 29.55 -4.60 -3.88
C GLY A 204 29.24 -5.88 -3.05
N ALA A 205 28.37 -5.79 -2.07
CA ALA A 205 27.97 -6.88 -1.20
C ALA A 205 26.82 -7.67 -1.84
N THR A 206 27.09 -8.92 -2.14
CA THR A 206 26.19 -9.87 -2.81
C THR A 206 25.34 -10.66 -1.81
N ALA A 207 24.62 -10.00 -0.86
CA ALA A 207 23.65 -10.77 -0.09
C ALA A 207 22.57 -11.28 -1.03
N GLN A 208 22.22 -12.54 -0.87
CA GLN A 208 21.16 -13.15 -1.65
C GLN A 208 19.82 -12.47 -1.35
N PRO A 209 18.97 -12.28 -2.35
CA PRO A 209 17.62 -11.78 -2.12
C PRO A 209 16.87 -12.64 -1.10
N THR A 210 16.07 -12.02 -0.25
CA THR A 210 15.17 -12.75 0.64
C THR A 210 14.01 -13.31 -0.19
N LYS A 211 13.80 -14.62 -0.11
CA LYS A 211 12.66 -15.26 -0.75
C LYS A 211 11.39 -14.95 0.07
N LEU A 212 10.40 -14.37 -0.58
CA LEU A 212 9.09 -14.13 0.01
C LEU A 212 8.37 -15.46 0.29
N GLU A 213 7.53 -15.46 1.30
CA GLU A 213 6.60 -16.53 1.61
C GLU A 213 5.19 -16.10 1.18
N GLN A 214 4.51 -16.85 0.33
CA GLN A 214 3.08 -16.62 0.10
C GLN A 214 2.31 -17.15 1.31
N VAL A 215 1.81 -16.24 2.15
CA VAL A 215 1.18 -16.60 3.43
C VAL A 215 -0.32 -16.76 3.36
N THR A 216 -0.99 -16.04 2.45
CA THR A 216 -2.43 -16.13 2.24
C THR A 216 -2.85 -15.50 0.91
N VAL A 217 -4.13 -15.48 0.66
CA VAL A 217 -4.77 -14.66 -0.38
C VAL A 217 -5.75 -13.69 0.28
N MET A 218 -5.99 -12.56 -0.34
CA MET A 218 -6.89 -11.55 0.17
C MET A 218 -8.18 -11.52 -0.66
N PRO A 219 -9.34 -11.86 -0.08
CA PRO A 219 -10.62 -11.77 -0.78
C PRO A 219 -11.03 -10.30 -0.92
N PHE A 220 -10.58 -9.66 -1.97
CA PHE A 220 -10.86 -8.26 -2.27
C PHE A 220 -11.36 -8.14 -3.71
N ALA A 221 -12.51 -7.49 -3.90
CA ALA A 221 -13.19 -7.45 -5.20
C ALA A 221 -12.65 -6.36 -6.15
N SER A 222 -11.45 -5.86 -5.89
CA SER A 222 -10.78 -4.83 -6.69
C SER A 222 -9.29 -5.14 -6.79
N PHE A 223 -8.61 -4.52 -7.75
CA PHE A 223 -7.15 -4.54 -7.80
C PHE A 223 -6.61 -3.63 -6.68
N PRO A 224 -5.81 -4.16 -5.74
CA PRO A 224 -5.20 -3.33 -4.71
C PRO A 224 -4.27 -2.28 -5.32
N THR A 225 -4.36 -1.04 -4.84
CA THR A 225 -3.50 0.08 -5.27
C THR A 225 -2.72 0.68 -4.10
N GLY A 226 -3.01 0.30 -2.87
CA GLY A 226 -2.28 0.72 -1.70
C GLY A 226 -2.90 0.19 -0.42
N GLY A 227 -2.17 0.26 0.68
CA GLY A 227 -2.66 -0.18 1.97
C GLY A 227 -1.78 0.22 3.14
N ASP A 228 -2.32 0.12 4.34
CA ASP A 228 -1.60 0.45 5.56
C ASP A 228 -2.09 -0.40 6.74
N VAL A 229 -1.29 -0.44 7.78
CA VAL A 229 -1.63 -1.03 9.06
C VAL A 229 -1.66 0.04 10.15
N SER A 230 -2.69 0.01 11.02
CA SER A 230 -2.79 0.95 12.13
C SER A 230 -1.55 0.88 13.05
N PRO A 231 -1.14 2.00 13.68
CA PRO A 231 0.06 2.03 14.52
C PRO A 231 0.08 1.01 15.67
N ASP A 232 -1.10 0.60 16.12
CA ASP A 232 -1.26 -0.44 17.14
C ASP A 232 -1.25 -1.87 16.59
N GLY A 233 -1.14 -2.03 15.26
CA GLY A 233 -1.11 -3.31 14.56
C GLY A 233 -2.44 -4.07 14.51
N ARG A 234 -3.56 -3.44 14.90
CA ARG A 234 -4.85 -4.12 15.04
C ARG A 234 -5.73 -4.09 13.81
N ARG A 235 -5.52 -3.15 12.91
CA ARG A 235 -6.33 -2.99 11.70
C ARG A 235 -5.46 -2.86 10.48
N VAL A 236 -5.91 -3.45 9.39
CA VAL A 236 -5.33 -3.28 8.05
C VAL A 236 -6.36 -2.64 7.16
N ILE A 237 -5.98 -1.62 6.41
CA ILE A 237 -6.78 -1.05 5.34
C ILE A 237 -6.10 -1.33 4.01
N VAL A 238 -6.92 -1.65 3.00
CA VAL A 238 -6.46 -1.78 1.62
C VAL A 238 -7.49 -1.07 0.74
N ARG A 239 -6.99 -0.34 -0.23
CA ARG A 239 -7.82 0.26 -1.28
C ARG A 239 -7.54 -0.33 -2.64
N GLY A 240 -8.50 -0.23 -3.53
CA GLY A 240 -8.34 -0.22 -4.97
C GLY A 240 -8.83 1.12 -5.50
N MET A 241 -8.84 1.27 -6.82
CA MET A 241 -9.17 2.54 -7.47
C MET A 241 -10.48 3.19 -6.96
N PHE A 242 -11.55 2.43 -6.75
CA PHE A 242 -12.88 2.95 -6.41
C PHE A 242 -13.47 2.38 -5.11
N SER A 243 -12.71 1.62 -4.36
CA SER A 243 -13.18 0.95 -3.15
C SER A 243 -12.07 0.80 -2.12
N ALA A 244 -12.45 0.71 -0.85
CA ALA A 244 -11.52 0.35 0.21
C ALA A 244 -12.22 -0.52 1.25
N ALA A 245 -11.43 -1.29 1.97
CA ALA A 245 -11.91 -2.12 3.05
C ALA A 245 -10.94 -2.12 4.23
N VAL A 246 -11.50 -2.38 5.41
CA VAL A 246 -10.75 -2.56 6.65
C VAL A 246 -10.98 -3.96 7.20
N TRP A 247 -9.91 -4.56 7.69
CA TRP A 247 -9.91 -5.82 8.42
C TRP A 247 -9.41 -5.59 9.84
N GLU A 248 -9.88 -6.41 10.76
CA GLU A 248 -9.39 -6.43 12.13
C GLU A 248 -8.49 -7.64 12.35
N ARG A 249 -7.30 -7.41 12.91
CA ARG A 249 -6.35 -8.46 13.26
C ARG A 249 -6.84 -9.19 14.50
N PRO A 250 -6.97 -10.52 14.46
CA PRO A 250 -7.25 -11.30 15.65
C PRO A 250 -6.14 -11.13 16.69
N ALA A 251 -6.51 -11.01 17.95
CA ALA A 251 -5.55 -10.78 19.03
C ALA A 251 -4.51 -11.91 19.13
N GLY A 252 -3.24 -11.55 19.15
CA GLY A 252 -2.13 -12.50 19.27
C GLY A 252 -1.76 -13.23 17.96
N GLU A 253 -2.49 -12.99 16.88
CA GLU A 253 -2.27 -13.68 15.60
C GLU A 253 -1.28 -12.91 14.70
N PRO A 254 -0.60 -13.60 13.78
CA PRO A 254 0.17 -12.95 12.71
C PRO A 254 -0.68 -12.00 11.88
N LEU A 255 -0.07 -10.94 11.32
CA LEU A 255 -0.81 -9.94 10.54
C LEU A 255 -1.61 -10.55 9.38
N TRP A 256 -1.04 -11.52 8.67
CA TRP A 256 -1.69 -12.13 7.52
C TRP A 256 -2.96 -12.94 7.85
N HIS A 257 -3.17 -13.35 9.12
CA HIS A 257 -4.43 -13.95 9.57
C HIS A 257 -5.59 -12.95 9.51
N THR A 258 -5.30 -11.65 9.49
CA THR A 258 -6.28 -10.58 9.30
C THR A 258 -7.15 -10.82 8.06
N PHE A 259 -6.54 -11.27 6.95
CA PHE A 259 -7.24 -11.46 5.68
C PHE A 259 -8.13 -12.71 5.63
N SER A 260 -8.07 -13.58 6.62
CA SER A 260 -9.04 -14.67 6.80
C SER A 260 -10.40 -14.18 7.34
N GLY A 261 -10.40 -12.99 7.94
CA GLY A 261 -11.61 -12.32 8.42
C GLY A 261 -12.43 -11.69 7.30
N LYS A 262 -13.68 -11.38 7.61
CA LYS A 262 -14.55 -10.66 6.65
C LYS A 262 -14.14 -9.18 6.59
N PRO A 263 -13.83 -8.64 5.40
CA PRO A 263 -13.60 -7.21 5.23
C PRO A 263 -14.86 -6.42 5.49
N LYS A 264 -14.69 -5.21 6.03
CA LYS A 264 -15.75 -4.21 6.15
C LYS A 264 -15.44 -3.11 5.13
N ALA A 265 -16.35 -2.86 4.19
CA ALA A 265 -16.21 -1.75 3.25
C ALA A 265 -16.16 -0.42 4.00
N ILE A 266 -15.21 0.43 3.65
CA ILE A 266 -15.06 1.78 4.19
C ILE A 266 -15.24 2.82 3.07
N PRO A 267 -15.67 4.06 3.39
CA PRO A 267 -15.87 5.07 2.38
C PRO A 267 -14.56 5.47 1.69
N VAL A 268 -14.64 5.82 0.41
CA VAL A 268 -13.60 6.51 -0.35
C VAL A 268 -14.20 7.79 -0.94
N ALA A 269 -13.36 8.77 -1.24
CA ALA A 269 -13.78 9.96 -1.96
C ALA A 269 -14.04 9.62 -3.44
N ASN A 270 -14.72 10.52 -4.15
CA ASN A 270 -14.83 10.42 -5.60
C ASN A 270 -13.53 10.94 -6.23
N GLU A 271 -12.54 10.07 -6.29
CA GLU A 271 -11.20 10.32 -6.84
C GLU A 271 -11.12 9.73 -8.24
N PRO A 272 -10.57 10.47 -9.24
CA PRO A 272 -10.48 9.98 -10.62
C PRO A 272 -9.69 8.67 -10.72
N GLN A 273 -8.58 8.57 -9.99
CA GLN A 273 -7.69 7.42 -9.94
C GLN A 273 -7.17 7.29 -8.51
N GLY A 274 -7.93 6.58 -7.70
CA GLY A 274 -7.60 6.41 -6.29
C GLY A 274 -6.44 5.43 -6.11
N GLU A 275 -5.28 5.90 -5.63
CA GLU A 275 -4.07 5.08 -5.50
C GLU A 275 -3.68 4.89 -4.02
N ALA A 276 -3.58 5.94 -3.23
CA ALA A 276 -2.96 5.88 -1.92
C ALA A 276 -3.94 5.96 -0.75
N ILE A 277 -3.66 5.21 0.32
CA ILE A 277 -4.42 5.21 1.58
C ILE A 277 -3.48 4.96 2.77
N CYS A 278 -3.65 5.72 3.86
CA CYS A 278 -2.97 5.40 5.12
C CYS A 278 -3.82 5.78 6.33
N PHE A 279 -3.64 5.08 7.45
CA PHE A 279 -4.14 5.53 8.74
C PHE A 279 -3.47 6.85 9.15
N ASP A 280 -4.18 7.68 9.92
CA ASP A 280 -3.56 8.79 10.62
C ASP A 280 -2.55 8.29 11.67
N SER A 281 -1.71 9.18 12.18
CA SER A 281 -0.66 8.83 13.13
C SER A 281 -1.16 8.21 14.45
N LYS A 282 -2.46 8.35 14.74
CA LYS A 282 -3.13 7.77 15.91
C LYS A 282 -3.84 6.45 15.58
N GLY A 283 -3.97 6.13 14.29
CA GLY A 283 -4.69 4.95 13.80
C GLY A 283 -6.20 5.03 14.00
N VAL A 284 -6.79 6.22 14.18
CA VAL A 284 -8.23 6.36 14.42
C VAL A 284 -9.03 6.69 13.17
N GLY A 285 -8.48 7.54 12.29
CA GLY A 285 -9.00 7.86 10.97
C GLY A 285 -8.00 7.47 9.88
N TYR A 286 -8.28 7.82 8.64
CA TYR A 286 -7.38 7.56 7.52
C TYR A 286 -7.44 8.67 6.47
N PHE A 287 -6.38 8.76 5.68
CA PHE A 287 -6.27 9.66 4.54
C PHE A 287 -6.34 8.87 3.24
N THR A 288 -6.88 9.51 2.19
CA THR A 288 -6.74 9.06 0.81
C THR A 288 -6.30 10.21 -0.07
N ILE A 289 -5.60 9.87 -1.15
CA ILE A 289 -5.24 10.81 -2.21
C ILE A 289 -5.25 10.07 -3.54
N SER A 290 -5.55 10.79 -4.61
CA SER A 290 -5.58 10.29 -5.97
C SER A 290 -4.29 10.62 -6.68
N GLU A 291 -3.99 9.88 -7.71
CA GLU A 291 -3.12 10.28 -8.80
C GLU A 291 -3.70 11.46 -9.58
N GLY A 292 -2.87 12.16 -10.36
CA GLY A 292 -3.25 13.26 -11.22
C GLY A 292 -2.77 14.62 -10.75
N LYS A 293 -3.03 15.66 -11.56
CA LYS A 293 -2.59 17.03 -11.27
C LYS A 293 -3.38 17.64 -10.12
N HIS A 294 -2.65 18.19 -9.15
CA HIS A 294 -3.23 18.87 -8.01
C HIS A 294 -4.31 18.04 -7.27
N PRO A 295 -3.99 16.83 -6.84
CA PRO A 295 -4.97 15.96 -6.18
C PRO A 295 -5.40 16.53 -4.84
N CYS A 296 -6.67 16.25 -4.48
CA CYS A 296 -7.20 16.60 -3.17
C CYS A 296 -6.84 15.52 -2.16
N LEU A 297 -6.32 15.93 -1.01
CA LEU A 297 -6.17 15.07 0.15
C LEU A 297 -7.51 15.00 0.89
N TYR A 298 -7.99 13.79 1.17
CA TYR A 298 -9.21 13.57 1.97
C TYR A 298 -8.88 12.91 3.29
N TYR A 299 -9.62 13.27 4.33
CA TYR A 299 -9.56 12.63 5.64
C TYR A 299 -10.92 12.06 6.04
N PHE A 300 -10.89 10.83 6.53
CA PHE A 300 -12.07 10.08 6.99
C PHE A 300 -11.94 9.87 8.51
N ALA A 301 -12.68 10.69 9.26
CA ALA A 301 -12.70 10.60 10.72
C ALA A 301 -13.44 9.34 11.18
N PRO A 302 -13.17 8.85 12.41
CA PRO A 302 -14.06 7.87 13.05
C PRO A 302 -15.49 8.41 13.05
N ALA A 303 -16.47 7.54 12.76
CA ALA A 303 -17.86 7.91 12.93
C ALA A 303 -18.15 8.15 14.41
N GLU A 304 -18.88 9.20 14.71
CA GLU A 304 -19.38 9.38 16.07
C GLU A 304 -20.28 8.19 16.45
N PRO A 305 -20.12 7.65 17.67
CA PRO A 305 -21.08 6.64 18.16
C PRO A 305 -22.48 7.23 17.98
N ASN A 306 -23.37 6.51 17.28
CA ASN A 306 -24.74 6.95 17.07
C ASN A 306 -25.33 7.49 18.38
N ALA A 307 -25.54 8.80 18.45
CA ALA A 307 -26.39 9.35 19.50
C ALA A 307 -27.75 8.63 19.40
N PRO A 308 -28.34 8.18 20.50
CA PRO A 308 -29.64 7.53 20.47
C PRO A 308 -30.61 8.46 19.74
N LYS A 309 -31.28 7.95 18.71
CA LYS A 309 -32.37 8.66 18.05
C LYS A 309 -33.38 9.01 19.14
N GLN A 310 -33.47 10.31 19.44
CA GLN A 310 -34.53 10.84 20.31
C GLN A 310 -35.88 10.66 19.67
#